data_28840e089a54a2fc2764cb52a72a80bc
#
_entry.id   28840e089a54a2fc2764cb52a72a80bc
#
_cell.length_a   1.000
_cell.length_b   1.000
_cell.length_c   1.000
_cell.angle_alpha   90.00
_cell.angle_beta   90.00
_cell.angle_gamma   90.00
#
_symmetry.space_group_name_H-M   'P 1'
#
loop_
_entity.id
_entity.type
_entity.pdbx_description
1 polymer ?
#
loop_
_entity_poly.entity_id
_entity_poly.type
_entity_poly.pdbx_seq_one_letter_code
_entity_poly.pdbx_strand_id
1 'polypeptide(L)'
;MSRAPQQHGWIFDLDGTLVDSLPGIAGSLNRALAACGRSTYSSAEVRSFIGDGIIMLIHRATPEANEEERAEVLRLFRDDYALRWNEGTDVYEGIHELLDVLKKQGARLAVLSNKPHAFTVEIVEYLFPEMFDHIIGQRIGIPHKPDPAGLQEILDQWQLPAATCVLLGDSTMDLQTAQALGTQAAAATWGYHDRDALLALKPDYQFESAQEVIDAIHRGAGFTAP
;
A
#
# COMPACT_ATOMS: atom_id res chain seq x y z
N MET A 1 -19.86 17.01 30.66
CA MET A 1 -19.66 15.60 30.29
C MET A 1 -18.63 15.58 29.17
N SER A 2 -17.40 15.15 29.42
CA SER A 2 -16.37 15.00 28.38
C SER A 2 -16.83 13.89 27.43
N ARG A 3 -17.04 14.22 26.17
CA ARG A 3 -17.33 13.24 25.13
C ARG A 3 -16.08 12.34 25.04
N ALA A 4 -16.23 11.04 25.17
CA ALA A 4 -15.12 10.12 24.93
C ALA A 4 -14.50 10.45 23.55
N PRO A 5 -13.17 10.42 23.40
CA PRO A 5 -12.55 10.69 22.11
C PRO A 5 -13.16 9.75 21.08
N GLN A 6 -13.65 10.32 19.98
CA GLN A 6 -14.24 9.54 18.90
C GLN A 6 -13.14 8.70 18.29
N GLN A 7 -13.27 7.38 18.35
CA GLN A 7 -12.30 6.47 17.73
C GLN A 7 -12.28 6.71 16.21
N HIS A 8 -11.09 6.76 15.66
CA HIS A 8 -10.84 6.93 14.22
C HIS A 8 -9.82 5.90 13.74
N GLY A 9 -9.84 5.60 12.45
CA GLY A 9 -8.96 4.60 11.85
C GLY A 9 -8.11 5.18 10.73
N TRP A 10 -6.88 4.70 10.63
CA TRP A 10 -6.00 4.97 9.51
C TRP A 10 -5.61 3.66 8.82
N ILE A 11 -5.89 3.62 7.55
CA ILE A 11 -5.55 2.50 6.68
C ILE A 11 -4.47 2.98 5.71
N PHE A 12 -3.43 2.19 5.54
CA PHE A 12 -2.28 2.53 4.70
C PHE A 12 -2.10 1.49 3.60
N ASP A 13 -1.79 1.93 2.39
CA ASP A 13 -1.12 1.03 1.45
C ASP A 13 0.31 0.75 1.93
N LEU A 14 0.95 -0.25 1.35
CA LEU A 14 2.30 -0.68 1.72
C LEU A 14 3.35 -0.13 0.74
N ASP A 15 3.37 -0.69 -0.48
CA ASP A 15 4.40 -0.41 -1.50
C ASP A 15 4.19 1.00 -2.09
N GLY A 16 5.16 1.89 -1.93
CA GLY A 16 5.07 3.30 -2.35
C GLY A 16 4.42 4.24 -1.33
N THR A 17 3.87 3.71 -0.24
CA THR A 17 3.24 4.50 0.83
C THR A 17 3.99 4.39 2.15
N LEU A 18 4.06 3.21 2.74
CA LEU A 18 4.84 2.96 3.97
C LEU A 18 6.31 2.65 3.67
N VAL A 19 6.56 1.95 2.57
CA VAL A 19 7.89 1.47 2.19
C VAL A 19 8.21 1.75 0.73
N ASP A 20 9.47 2.08 0.45
CA ASP A 20 10.06 1.98 -0.88
C ASP A 20 10.56 0.55 -1.09
N SER A 21 9.75 -0.27 -1.74
CA SER A 21 10.06 -1.66 -2.08
C SER A 21 10.49 -1.83 -3.54
N LEU A 22 10.52 -0.75 -4.32
CA LEU A 22 10.85 -0.79 -5.75
C LEU A 22 12.20 -1.45 -6.05
N PRO A 23 13.30 -1.17 -5.33
CA PRO A 23 14.58 -1.82 -5.61
C PRO A 23 14.53 -3.34 -5.40
N GLY A 24 13.89 -3.81 -4.33
CA GLY A 24 13.72 -5.24 -4.03
C GLY A 24 12.86 -5.96 -5.08
N ILE A 25 11.72 -5.35 -5.45
CA ILE A 25 10.83 -5.88 -6.51
C ILE A 25 11.57 -5.92 -7.85
N ALA A 26 12.23 -4.83 -8.26
CA ALA A 26 12.96 -4.76 -9.52
C ALA A 26 14.12 -5.77 -9.57
N GLY A 27 14.85 -5.93 -8.48
CA GLY A 27 15.93 -6.90 -8.37
C GLY A 27 15.43 -8.33 -8.57
N SER A 28 14.38 -8.74 -7.85
CA SER A 28 13.82 -10.08 -7.96
C SER A 28 13.17 -10.34 -9.33
N LEU A 29 12.46 -9.35 -9.88
CA LEU A 29 11.89 -9.45 -11.21
C LEU A 29 12.97 -9.66 -12.27
N ASN A 30 14.03 -8.87 -12.23
CA ASN A 30 15.11 -8.94 -13.21
C ASN A 30 15.90 -10.25 -13.10
N ARG A 31 16.10 -10.79 -11.89
CA ARG A 31 16.72 -12.13 -11.73
C ARG A 31 15.84 -13.23 -12.30
N ALA A 32 14.51 -13.18 -12.08
CA ALA A 32 13.58 -14.13 -12.65
C ALA A 32 13.54 -14.07 -14.17
N LEU A 33 13.49 -12.87 -14.76
CA LEU A 33 13.52 -12.67 -16.22
C LEU A 33 14.83 -13.18 -16.82
N ALA A 34 15.97 -12.85 -16.24
CA ALA A 34 17.28 -13.32 -16.72
C ALA A 34 17.40 -14.85 -16.67
N ALA A 35 16.88 -15.49 -15.62
CA ALA A 35 16.85 -16.96 -15.51
C ALA A 35 16.00 -17.62 -16.62
N CYS A 36 14.99 -16.91 -17.13
CA CYS A 36 14.18 -17.33 -18.28
C CYS A 36 14.73 -16.85 -19.63
N GLY A 37 15.97 -16.29 -19.68
CA GLY A 37 16.58 -15.80 -20.91
C GLY A 37 15.91 -14.56 -21.51
N ARG A 38 15.19 -13.76 -20.68
CA ARG A 38 14.46 -12.57 -21.09
C ARG A 38 15.23 -11.29 -20.72
N SER A 39 14.94 -10.22 -21.45
CA SER A 39 15.49 -8.90 -21.16
C SER A 39 15.02 -8.40 -19.79
N THR A 40 15.90 -7.65 -19.11
CA THR A 40 15.64 -7.00 -17.85
C THR A 40 15.16 -5.57 -18.07
N TYR A 41 14.60 -4.97 -17.02
CA TYR A 41 14.06 -3.61 -17.02
C TYR A 41 14.80 -2.71 -16.04
N SER A 42 14.86 -1.42 -16.35
CA SER A 42 15.28 -0.40 -15.38
C SER A 42 14.27 -0.26 -14.23
N SER A 43 14.71 0.29 -13.10
CA SER A 43 13.79 0.56 -11.98
C SER A 43 12.64 1.50 -12.39
N ALA A 44 12.88 2.45 -13.29
CA ALA A 44 11.84 3.36 -13.77
C ALA A 44 10.74 2.63 -14.57
N GLU A 45 11.12 1.65 -15.38
CA GLU A 45 10.15 0.79 -16.10
C GLU A 45 9.38 -0.09 -15.13
N VAL A 46 10.09 -0.76 -14.20
CA VAL A 46 9.45 -1.63 -13.19
C VAL A 46 8.48 -0.84 -12.31
N ARG A 47 8.79 0.42 -11.96
CA ARG A 47 7.88 1.31 -11.24
C ARG A 47 6.51 1.41 -11.93
N SER A 48 6.46 1.49 -13.25
CA SER A 48 5.21 1.54 -14.01
C SER A 48 4.42 0.22 -14.03
N PHE A 49 5.04 -0.89 -13.60
CA PHE A 49 4.39 -2.20 -13.55
C PHE A 49 3.74 -2.50 -12.20
N ILE A 50 4.14 -1.76 -11.13
CA ILE A 50 3.68 -1.97 -9.75
C ILE A 50 2.29 -1.38 -9.55
N GLY A 51 1.54 -1.93 -8.58
CA GLY A 51 0.26 -1.41 -8.08
C GLY A 51 -0.89 -2.41 -8.20
N ASP A 52 -0.99 -3.13 -9.33
CA ASP A 52 -2.09 -4.08 -9.61
C ASP A 52 -1.79 -5.52 -9.17
N GLY A 53 -0.82 -5.71 -8.28
CA GLY A 53 -0.42 -7.01 -7.76
C GLY A 53 0.54 -7.79 -8.67
N ILE A 54 1.03 -8.90 -8.13
CA ILE A 54 2.13 -9.68 -8.72
C ILE A 54 1.82 -10.25 -10.11
N ILE A 55 0.57 -10.65 -10.38
CA ILE A 55 0.17 -11.22 -11.66
C ILE A 55 0.30 -10.16 -12.77
N MET A 56 -0.18 -8.95 -12.52
CA MET A 56 -0.08 -7.86 -13.49
C MET A 56 1.37 -7.37 -13.66
N LEU A 57 2.16 -7.38 -12.60
CA LEU A 57 3.61 -7.13 -12.68
C LEU A 57 4.27 -8.06 -13.70
N ILE A 58 4.03 -9.38 -13.58
CA ILE A 58 4.60 -10.37 -14.51
C ILE A 58 4.04 -10.19 -15.92
N HIS A 59 2.74 -9.98 -16.09
CA HIS A 59 2.15 -9.72 -17.41
C HIS A 59 2.77 -8.52 -18.13
N ARG A 60 2.97 -7.40 -17.42
CA ARG A 60 3.60 -6.19 -17.97
C ARG A 60 5.07 -6.42 -18.32
N ALA A 61 5.76 -7.21 -17.52
CA ALA A 61 7.17 -7.54 -17.75
C ALA A 61 7.37 -8.62 -18.85
N THR A 62 6.32 -9.31 -19.27
CA THR A 62 6.39 -10.42 -20.23
C THR A 62 5.28 -10.34 -21.30
N PRO A 63 5.18 -9.23 -22.07
CA PRO A 63 4.05 -9.02 -22.98
C PRO A 63 3.95 -10.12 -24.06
N GLU A 64 5.07 -10.61 -24.55
CA GLU A 64 5.16 -11.62 -25.63
C GLU A 64 5.16 -13.08 -25.11
N ALA A 65 5.06 -13.29 -23.77
CA ALA A 65 5.12 -14.63 -23.20
C ALA A 65 3.76 -15.34 -23.27
N ASN A 66 3.79 -16.66 -23.43
CA ASN A 66 2.63 -17.50 -23.20
C ASN A 66 2.41 -17.74 -21.68
N GLU A 67 1.30 -18.40 -21.32
CA GLU A 67 0.93 -18.63 -19.91
C GLU A 67 1.92 -19.54 -19.16
N GLU A 68 2.53 -20.52 -19.82
CA GLU A 68 3.52 -21.41 -19.21
C GLU A 68 4.80 -20.64 -18.86
N GLU A 69 5.27 -19.80 -19.78
CA GLU A 69 6.43 -18.93 -19.54
C GLU A 69 6.18 -17.89 -18.44
N ARG A 70 4.99 -17.29 -18.40
CA ARG A 70 4.58 -16.37 -17.32
C ARG A 70 4.54 -17.07 -15.97
N ALA A 71 4.00 -18.28 -15.93
CA ALA A 71 3.94 -19.08 -14.71
C ALA A 71 5.35 -19.37 -14.17
N GLU A 72 6.31 -19.66 -15.05
CA GLU A 72 7.70 -19.91 -14.63
C GLU A 72 8.38 -18.62 -14.13
N VAL A 73 8.23 -17.48 -14.81
CA VAL A 73 8.75 -16.19 -14.33
C VAL A 73 8.12 -15.83 -12.97
N LEU A 74 6.81 -16.03 -12.82
CA LEU A 74 6.11 -15.79 -11.56
C LEU A 74 6.65 -16.67 -10.43
N ARG A 75 6.87 -17.96 -10.70
CA ARG A 75 7.43 -18.89 -9.72
C ARG A 75 8.82 -18.42 -9.27
N LEU A 76 9.72 -18.17 -10.22
CA LEU A 76 11.08 -17.71 -9.95
C LEU A 76 11.11 -16.37 -9.20
N PHE A 77 10.23 -15.44 -9.59
CA PHE A 77 10.08 -14.18 -8.86
C PHE A 77 9.69 -14.42 -7.40
N ARG A 78 8.68 -15.25 -7.16
CA ARG A 78 8.21 -15.56 -5.80
C ARG A 78 9.30 -16.19 -4.94
N ASP A 79 10.01 -17.17 -5.52
CA ASP A 79 11.09 -17.88 -4.83
C ASP A 79 12.24 -16.92 -4.45
N ASP A 80 12.62 -16.04 -5.37
CA ASP A 80 13.68 -15.06 -5.13
C ASP A 80 13.24 -13.95 -4.15
N TYR A 81 12.03 -13.41 -4.36
CA TYR A 81 11.51 -12.33 -3.52
C TYR A 81 11.29 -12.79 -2.07
N ALA A 82 10.86 -14.03 -1.86
CA ALA A 82 10.72 -14.58 -0.51
C ALA A 82 12.05 -14.60 0.27
N LEU A 83 13.17 -14.71 -0.42
CA LEU A 83 14.50 -14.74 0.21
C LEU A 83 15.14 -13.35 0.34
N ARG A 84 14.69 -12.36 -0.45
CA ARG A 84 15.43 -11.12 -0.70
C ARG A 84 14.57 -9.86 -0.65
N TRP A 85 13.32 -9.94 -0.24
CA TRP A 85 12.43 -8.77 -0.24
C TRP A 85 13.01 -7.58 0.56
N ASN A 86 13.83 -7.88 1.59
CA ASN A 86 14.49 -6.90 2.43
C ASN A 86 15.75 -6.29 1.78
N GLU A 87 16.24 -6.85 0.66
CA GLU A 87 17.33 -6.25 -0.10
C GLU A 87 16.80 -5.05 -0.91
N GLY A 88 16.89 -3.84 -0.34
CA GLY A 88 16.41 -2.61 -0.96
C GLY A 88 14.91 -2.36 -0.75
N THR A 89 14.37 -2.80 0.37
CA THR A 89 13.07 -2.35 0.89
C THR A 89 13.32 -1.51 2.12
N ASP A 90 13.06 -0.21 2.03
CA ASP A 90 13.28 0.76 3.08
C ASP A 90 11.96 1.44 3.50
N VAL A 91 11.84 1.79 4.78
CA VAL A 91 10.72 2.58 5.28
C VAL A 91 10.91 4.04 4.84
N TYR A 92 9.86 4.67 4.30
CA TYR A 92 9.93 6.09 3.96
C TYR A 92 10.20 6.94 5.21
N GLU A 93 10.93 8.04 5.01
CA GLU A 93 11.27 8.98 6.07
C GLU A 93 10.00 9.50 6.78
N GLY A 94 10.04 9.53 8.12
CA GLY A 94 8.95 10.01 8.97
C GLY A 94 7.79 9.02 9.20
N ILE A 95 7.74 7.88 8.52
CA ILE A 95 6.63 6.90 8.67
C ILE A 95 6.55 6.36 10.10
N HIS A 96 7.66 5.95 10.71
CA HIS A 96 7.63 5.46 12.09
C HIS A 96 7.09 6.52 13.05
N GLU A 97 7.52 7.78 12.89
CA GLU A 97 7.03 8.89 13.70
C GLU A 97 5.54 9.14 13.48
N LEU A 98 5.06 9.10 12.23
CA LEU A 98 3.64 9.23 11.89
C LEU A 98 2.80 8.17 12.60
N LEU A 99 3.20 6.91 12.51
CA LEU A 99 2.48 5.80 13.14
C LEU A 99 2.45 5.95 14.67
N ASP A 100 3.56 6.36 15.27
CA ASP A 100 3.64 6.64 16.71
C ASP A 100 2.71 7.79 17.14
N VAL A 101 2.64 8.87 16.36
CA VAL A 101 1.75 10.01 16.61
C VAL A 101 0.29 9.54 16.57
N LEU A 102 -0.10 8.78 15.58
CA LEU A 102 -1.46 8.26 15.44
C LEU A 102 -1.83 7.30 16.58
N LYS A 103 -0.94 6.38 16.96
CA LYS A 103 -1.15 5.49 18.11
C LYS A 103 -1.33 6.25 19.42
N LYS A 104 -0.52 7.28 19.67
CA LYS A 104 -0.65 8.15 20.86
C LYS A 104 -1.98 8.90 20.90
N GLN A 105 -2.60 9.15 19.75
CA GLN A 105 -3.95 9.73 19.66
C GLN A 105 -5.07 8.69 19.78
N GLY A 106 -4.74 7.40 19.90
CA GLY A 106 -5.71 6.31 20.01
C GLY A 106 -6.33 5.87 18.69
N ALA A 107 -5.69 6.19 17.58
CA ALA A 107 -6.12 5.72 16.26
C ALA A 107 -5.95 4.20 16.12
N ARG A 108 -6.89 3.53 15.44
CA ARG A 108 -6.73 2.17 14.95
C ARG A 108 -5.91 2.22 13.67
N LEU A 109 -4.95 1.29 13.50
CA LEU A 109 -4.07 1.26 12.35
C LEU A 109 -4.20 -0.05 11.59
N ALA A 110 -4.30 0.01 10.25
CA ALA A 110 -4.31 -1.16 9.38
C ALA A 110 -3.48 -0.95 8.12
N VAL A 111 -3.05 -2.05 7.52
CA VAL A 111 -2.47 -2.09 6.18
C VAL A 111 -3.43 -2.78 5.23
N LEU A 112 -3.64 -2.19 4.04
CA LEU A 112 -4.42 -2.75 2.94
C LEU A 112 -3.65 -2.66 1.63
N SER A 113 -3.13 -3.78 1.12
CA SER A 113 -2.27 -3.80 -0.06
C SER A 113 -2.71 -4.82 -1.13
N ASN A 114 -2.44 -4.52 -2.40
CA ASN A 114 -2.57 -5.44 -3.53
C ASN A 114 -1.39 -6.44 -3.62
N LYS A 115 -0.39 -6.30 -2.75
CA LYS A 115 0.69 -7.27 -2.59
C LYS A 115 0.16 -8.59 -2.01
N PRO A 116 0.68 -9.79 -2.42
CA PRO A 116 0.27 -11.06 -1.83
C PRO A 116 0.31 -11.04 -0.30
N HIS A 117 -0.75 -11.53 0.34
CA HIS A 117 -0.96 -11.42 1.80
C HIS A 117 0.24 -11.93 2.63
N ALA A 118 0.83 -13.06 2.25
CA ALA A 118 1.98 -13.61 2.97
C ALA A 118 3.17 -12.63 3.00
N PHE A 119 3.50 -12.00 1.86
CA PHE A 119 4.55 -10.98 1.81
C PHE A 119 4.16 -9.70 2.55
N THR A 120 2.88 -9.30 2.45
CA THR A 120 2.39 -8.12 3.17
C THR A 120 2.58 -8.28 4.68
N VAL A 121 2.14 -9.43 5.23
CA VAL A 121 2.26 -9.73 6.66
C VAL A 121 3.73 -9.77 7.08
N GLU A 122 4.57 -10.54 6.36
CA GLU A 122 5.99 -10.69 6.68
C GLU A 122 6.73 -9.35 6.72
N ILE A 123 6.51 -8.50 5.72
CA ILE A 123 7.16 -7.19 5.62
C ILE A 123 6.69 -6.27 6.75
N VAL A 124 5.38 -6.21 6.97
CA VAL A 124 4.80 -5.31 7.98
C VAL A 124 5.19 -5.74 9.39
N GLU A 125 5.15 -7.03 9.71
CA GLU A 125 5.55 -7.52 11.04
C GLU A 125 7.04 -7.32 11.29
N TYR A 126 7.89 -7.42 10.26
CA TYR A 126 9.32 -7.20 10.38
C TYR A 126 9.68 -5.71 10.56
N LEU A 127 9.08 -4.82 9.75
CA LEU A 127 9.43 -3.39 9.75
C LEU A 127 8.66 -2.58 10.80
N PHE A 128 7.47 -3.04 11.19
CA PHE A 128 6.55 -2.33 12.09
C PHE A 128 5.96 -3.27 13.14
N PRO A 129 6.79 -3.92 13.98
CA PRO A 129 6.31 -4.92 14.94
C PRO A 129 5.25 -4.33 15.87
N GLU A 130 4.12 -5.05 16.01
CA GLU A 130 2.99 -4.69 16.90
C GLU A 130 2.33 -3.32 16.61
N MET A 131 2.59 -2.74 15.43
CA MET A 131 2.08 -1.41 15.09
C MET A 131 0.65 -1.45 14.59
N PHE A 132 0.27 -2.43 13.80
CA PHE A 132 -1.00 -2.49 13.11
C PHE A 132 -1.98 -3.49 13.75
N ASP A 133 -3.26 -3.09 13.86
CA ASP A 133 -4.34 -3.95 14.36
C ASP A 133 -4.74 -5.00 13.31
N HIS A 134 -4.67 -4.64 12.01
CA HIS A 134 -4.99 -5.52 10.89
C HIS A 134 -3.98 -5.32 9.75
N ILE A 135 -3.58 -6.43 9.14
CA ILE A 135 -2.71 -6.45 7.96
C ILE A 135 -3.42 -7.27 6.90
N ILE A 136 -3.84 -6.62 5.82
CA ILE A 136 -4.57 -7.25 4.71
C ILE A 136 -3.80 -7.03 3.42
N GLY A 137 -3.29 -8.14 2.86
CA GLY A 137 -2.78 -8.21 1.50
C GLY A 137 -3.73 -9.02 0.62
N GLN A 138 -3.39 -9.15 -0.66
CA GLN A 138 -4.16 -9.90 -1.65
C GLN A 138 -4.30 -11.37 -1.29
N ARG A 139 -5.53 -11.88 -1.31
CA ARG A 139 -5.90 -13.29 -1.07
C ARG A 139 -6.76 -13.82 -2.20
N ILE A 140 -6.69 -15.11 -2.42
CA ILE A 140 -7.55 -15.79 -3.42
C ILE A 140 -9.02 -15.59 -3.03
N GLY A 141 -9.85 -15.20 -4.00
CA GLY A 141 -11.28 -14.99 -3.82
C GLY A 141 -11.67 -13.60 -3.28
N ILE A 142 -10.70 -12.76 -2.93
CA ILE A 142 -10.95 -11.36 -2.58
C ILE A 142 -10.46 -10.46 -3.71
N PRO A 143 -11.29 -9.59 -4.27
CA PRO A 143 -10.86 -8.67 -5.33
C PRO A 143 -9.75 -7.71 -4.86
N HIS A 144 -8.92 -7.29 -5.81
CA HIS A 144 -7.90 -6.26 -5.59
C HIS A 144 -8.53 -4.87 -5.42
N LYS A 145 -7.85 -3.94 -4.71
CA LYS A 145 -8.13 -2.52 -4.89
C LYS A 145 -8.12 -2.20 -6.40
N PRO A 146 -9.08 -1.45 -6.96
CA PRO A 146 -9.99 -0.54 -6.24
C PRO A 146 -11.31 -1.18 -5.73
N ASP A 147 -11.49 -2.49 -5.80
CA ASP A 147 -12.66 -3.12 -5.16
C ASP A 147 -12.59 -2.90 -3.64
N PRO A 148 -13.68 -2.46 -3.01
CA PRO A 148 -13.66 -2.07 -1.60
C PRO A 148 -13.70 -3.24 -0.61
N ALA A 149 -13.77 -4.49 -1.04
CA ALA A 149 -13.97 -5.65 -0.18
C ALA A 149 -12.94 -5.76 0.97
N GLY A 150 -11.65 -5.51 0.67
CA GLY A 150 -10.60 -5.53 1.72
C GLY A 150 -10.75 -4.38 2.73
N LEU A 151 -11.13 -3.20 2.26
CA LEU A 151 -11.39 -2.06 3.15
C LEU A 151 -12.64 -2.29 4.00
N GLN A 152 -13.71 -2.85 3.42
CA GLN A 152 -14.92 -3.19 4.15
C GLN A 152 -14.62 -4.19 5.28
N GLU A 153 -13.79 -5.21 5.04
CA GLU A 153 -13.38 -6.16 6.06
C GLU A 153 -12.71 -5.47 7.27
N ILE A 154 -11.84 -4.47 7.03
CA ILE A 154 -11.20 -3.70 8.11
C ILE A 154 -12.23 -2.91 8.90
N LEU A 155 -13.13 -2.20 8.21
CA LEU A 155 -14.16 -1.38 8.84
C LEU A 155 -15.11 -2.22 9.71
N ASP A 156 -15.50 -3.41 9.21
CA ASP A 156 -16.38 -4.33 9.93
C ASP A 156 -15.70 -4.86 11.21
N GLN A 157 -14.41 -5.21 11.15
CA GLN A 157 -13.65 -5.65 12.32
C GLN A 157 -13.46 -4.54 13.34
N TRP A 158 -13.27 -3.30 12.89
CA TRP A 158 -13.16 -2.16 13.77
C TRP A 158 -14.49 -1.67 14.33
N GLN A 159 -15.60 -1.98 13.64
CA GLN A 159 -16.92 -1.42 13.92
C GLN A 159 -16.91 0.13 13.92
N LEU A 160 -16.09 0.71 13.03
CA LEU A 160 -16.00 2.15 12.84
C LEU A 160 -16.80 2.59 11.62
N PRO A 161 -17.47 3.76 11.68
CA PRO A 161 -18.06 4.38 10.51
C PRO A 161 -17.00 4.74 9.47
N ALA A 162 -17.22 4.45 8.21
CA ALA A 162 -16.27 4.76 7.13
C ALA A 162 -15.80 6.23 7.16
N ALA A 163 -16.72 7.17 7.38
CA ALA A 163 -16.40 8.60 7.42
C ALA A 163 -15.42 9.01 8.55
N THR A 164 -15.19 8.15 9.55
CA THR A 164 -14.18 8.38 10.60
C THR A 164 -12.84 7.74 10.30
N CYS A 165 -12.68 7.17 9.11
CA CYS A 165 -11.47 6.49 8.69
C CYS A 165 -10.83 7.19 7.49
N VAL A 166 -9.50 7.13 7.44
CA VAL A 166 -8.68 7.65 6.34
C VAL A 166 -7.98 6.48 5.67
N LEU A 167 -8.02 6.41 4.33
CA LEU A 167 -7.14 5.55 3.55
C LEU A 167 -6.06 6.41 2.88
N LEU A 168 -4.81 6.23 3.30
CA LEU A 168 -3.63 6.88 2.74
C LEU A 168 -2.93 5.91 1.79
N GLY A 169 -2.78 6.32 0.54
CA GLY A 169 -2.10 5.54 -0.48
C GLY A 169 -1.55 6.39 -1.61
N ASP A 170 -0.63 5.83 -2.38
CA ASP A 170 0.06 6.50 -3.48
C ASP A 170 -0.49 6.16 -4.86
N SER A 171 -1.56 5.35 -4.94
CA SER A 171 -2.17 4.93 -6.20
C SER A 171 -3.60 5.42 -6.38
N THR A 172 -4.02 5.51 -7.65
CA THR A 172 -5.42 5.82 -7.98
C THR A 172 -6.38 4.75 -7.43
N MET A 173 -5.91 3.51 -7.26
CA MET A 173 -6.71 2.42 -6.69
C MET A 173 -7.02 2.66 -5.22
N ASP A 174 -6.10 3.21 -4.44
CA ASP A 174 -6.33 3.55 -3.03
C ASP A 174 -7.43 4.59 -2.90
N LEU A 175 -7.32 5.67 -3.68
CA LEU A 175 -8.30 6.75 -3.66
C LEU A 175 -9.68 6.28 -4.09
N GLN A 176 -9.76 5.45 -5.14
CA GLN A 176 -11.03 4.87 -5.60
C GLN A 176 -11.61 3.90 -4.56
N THR A 177 -10.77 3.10 -3.89
CA THR A 177 -11.20 2.21 -2.80
C THR A 177 -11.80 3.03 -1.65
N ALA A 178 -11.13 4.12 -1.24
CA ALA A 178 -11.63 5.01 -0.20
C ALA A 178 -12.99 5.62 -0.58
N GLN A 179 -13.07 6.17 -1.79
CA GLN A 179 -14.29 6.81 -2.31
C GLN A 179 -15.46 5.84 -2.42
N ALA A 180 -15.21 4.57 -2.76
CA ALA A 180 -16.25 3.55 -2.90
C ALA A 180 -17.01 3.27 -1.60
N LEU A 181 -16.37 3.45 -0.43
CA LEU A 181 -17.00 3.25 0.89
C LEU A 181 -17.22 4.56 1.67
N GLY A 182 -16.80 5.70 1.14
CA GLY A 182 -16.92 6.99 1.81
C GLY A 182 -15.98 7.15 3.00
N THR A 183 -14.82 6.47 2.98
CA THR A 183 -13.69 6.83 3.83
C THR A 183 -13.00 8.05 3.24
N GLN A 184 -12.29 8.81 4.07
CA GLN A 184 -11.51 9.95 3.60
C GLN A 184 -10.34 9.45 2.77
N ALA A 185 -10.21 9.96 1.54
CA ALA A 185 -9.15 9.59 0.61
C ALA A 185 -7.96 10.53 0.78
N ALA A 186 -6.80 10.00 1.16
CA ALA A 186 -5.57 10.77 1.30
C ALA A 186 -4.51 10.27 0.29
N ALA A 187 -4.02 11.20 -0.54
CA ALA A 187 -3.01 10.92 -1.55
C ALA A 187 -1.60 11.11 -0.96
N ALA A 188 -0.78 10.06 -0.99
CA ALA A 188 0.64 10.08 -0.72
C ALA A 188 1.40 10.35 -2.02
N THR A 189 1.78 11.61 -2.27
CA THR A 189 2.40 11.99 -3.56
C THR A 189 3.91 11.73 -3.61
N TRP A 190 4.49 11.18 -2.54
CA TRP A 190 5.89 10.74 -2.51
C TRP A 190 6.12 9.35 -3.11
N GLY A 191 5.04 8.60 -3.40
CA GLY A 191 5.11 7.21 -3.86
C GLY A 191 5.40 7.04 -5.34
N TYR A 192 4.91 5.92 -5.90
CA TYR A 192 5.26 5.48 -7.25
C TYR A 192 4.42 6.10 -8.35
N HIS A 193 3.15 6.40 -8.08
CA HIS A 193 2.21 6.84 -9.10
C HIS A 193 2.33 8.33 -9.43
N ASP A 194 1.83 8.66 -10.61
CA ASP A 194 1.83 10.03 -11.12
C ASP A 194 0.94 10.94 -10.26
N ARG A 195 1.51 12.07 -9.81
CA ARG A 195 0.82 13.05 -8.97
C ARG A 195 -0.44 13.60 -9.61
N ASP A 196 -0.38 13.93 -10.90
CA ASP A 196 -1.51 14.55 -11.59
C ASP A 196 -2.67 13.57 -11.72
N ALA A 197 -2.36 12.28 -11.93
CA ALA A 197 -3.37 11.21 -11.93
C ALA A 197 -4.06 11.06 -10.56
N LEU A 198 -3.29 11.16 -9.46
CA LEU A 198 -3.87 11.14 -8.10
C LEU A 198 -4.78 12.35 -7.88
N LEU A 199 -4.31 13.55 -8.20
CA LEU A 199 -5.05 14.79 -7.97
C LEU A 199 -6.30 14.92 -8.85
N ALA A 200 -6.32 14.29 -10.04
CA ALA A 200 -7.49 14.22 -10.90
C ALA A 200 -8.68 13.52 -10.22
N LEU A 201 -8.43 12.61 -9.27
CA LEU A 201 -9.47 11.94 -8.46
C LEU A 201 -9.99 12.78 -7.30
N LYS A 202 -9.46 13.98 -7.09
CA LYS A 202 -9.88 14.93 -6.04
C LYS A 202 -9.90 14.28 -4.65
N PRO A 203 -8.74 13.81 -4.17
CA PRO A 203 -8.66 13.28 -2.81
C PRO A 203 -9.05 14.35 -1.77
N ASP A 204 -9.53 13.91 -0.61
CA ASP A 204 -9.86 14.82 0.50
C ASP A 204 -8.60 15.50 1.05
N TYR A 205 -7.46 14.78 1.00
CA TYR A 205 -6.14 15.28 1.42
C TYR A 205 -5.07 14.88 0.40
N GLN A 206 -4.05 15.72 0.32
CA GLN A 206 -2.80 15.41 -0.40
C GLN A 206 -1.61 15.75 0.49
N PHE A 207 -0.60 14.90 0.48
CA PHE A 207 0.61 15.06 1.27
C PHE A 207 1.83 14.71 0.43
N GLU A 208 2.89 15.51 0.56
CA GLU A 208 4.17 15.30 -0.14
C GLU A 208 5.17 14.53 0.73
N SER A 209 4.87 14.33 2.02
CA SER A 209 5.69 13.58 2.97
C SER A 209 4.87 13.13 4.18
N ALA A 210 5.39 12.13 4.93
CA ALA A 210 4.82 11.75 6.21
C ALA A 210 4.84 12.91 7.24
N GLN A 211 5.83 13.80 7.16
CA GLN A 211 5.91 14.98 8.02
C GLN A 211 4.71 15.93 7.80
N GLU A 212 4.24 16.10 6.58
CA GLU A 212 3.05 16.91 6.32
C GLU A 212 1.79 16.33 6.94
N VAL A 213 1.67 14.99 6.97
CA VAL A 213 0.57 14.31 7.67
C VAL A 213 0.64 14.59 9.16
N ILE A 214 1.82 14.45 9.78
CA ILE A 214 2.06 14.74 11.19
C ILE A 214 1.68 16.19 11.52
N ASP A 215 2.12 17.13 10.67
CA ASP A 215 1.82 18.55 10.85
C ASP A 215 0.32 18.86 10.72
N ALA A 216 -0.38 18.18 9.82
CA ALA A 216 -1.82 18.31 9.66
C ALA A 216 -2.57 17.78 10.92
N ILE A 217 -2.12 16.63 11.44
CA ILE A 217 -2.63 16.05 12.68
C ILE A 217 -2.47 17.05 13.86
N HIS A 218 -1.28 17.64 14.01
CA HIS A 218 -0.99 18.60 15.09
C HIS A 218 -1.78 19.90 14.96
N ARG A 219 -2.10 20.33 13.73
CA ARG A 219 -2.97 21.50 13.49
C ARG A 219 -4.45 21.21 13.76
N GLY A 220 -4.80 19.98 14.12
CA GLY A 220 -6.18 19.59 14.35
C GLY A 220 -6.98 19.48 13.04
N ALA A 221 -6.32 19.13 11.94
CA ALA A 221 -7.02 18.77 10.71
C ALA A 221 -8.06 17.69 11.08
N GLY A 222 -9.31 17.99 10.79
CA GLY A 222 -10.44 17.16 11.22
C GLY A 222 -10.52 15.85 10.44
N PHE A 223 -9.59 14.93 10.70
CA PHE A 223 -9.69 13.52 10.27
C PHE A 223 -10.82 12.77 10.98
N THR A 224 -11.74 13.50 11.57
CA THR A 224 -12.98 13.02 12.15
C THR A 224 -14.13 13.65 11.38
N ALA A 225 -15.17 12.89 11.08
CA ALA A 225 -16.38 13.43 10.48
C ALA A 225 -16.87 14.68 11.26
N PRO A 226 -17.42 15.69 10.55
CA PRO A 226 -17.96 16.91 11.15
C PRO A 226 -19.09 16.65 12.15
#